data_94c8cbbcb30d52a587fb01f3744bf4e3
#
_entry.id   94c8cbbcb30d52a587fb01f3744bf4e3
#
_cell.length_a   1.000
_cell.length_b   1.000
_cell.length_c   1.000
_cell.angle_alpha   90.00
_cell.angle_beta   90.00
_cell.angle_gamma   90.00
#
_symmetry.space_group_name_H-M   'P 1'
#
loop_
_entity.id
_entity.type
_entity.pdbx_description
1 polymer ?
#
loop_
_entity_poly.entity_id
_entity_poly.type
_entity_poly.pdbx_seq_one_letter_code
_entity_poly.pdbx_strand_id
1 'polypeptide(L)'
;MKLADEIRIEATRDEVFAALNDPDVLRRSIPGCEQLEKLSDTHFTAVVRVKVGPVRARFKGEVTLSNLNPPQSYTLSGQGKGKAAGFARGEADIQLIADGDATLLKYDARGSVGGKLAQLGGRLIDSSARALASEFFKGFEKVMRGEGEETEA
;
A
#
# COMPACT_ATOMS: atom_id res chain seq x y z
N MET A 1 0.27 8.20 13.71
CA MET A 1 1.06 7.06 13.26
C MET A 1 2.10 7.51 12.24
N LYS A 2 3.32 7.08 12.43
CA LYS A 2 4.40 7.33 11.46
C LYS A 2 5.14 6.03 11.19
N LEU A 3 5.49 5.80 9.94
CA LEU A 3 6.15 4.58 9.50
C LEU A 3 7.12 4.93 8.38
N ALA A 4 8.39 4.63 8.55
CA ALA A 4 9.40 4.85 7.52
C ALA A 4 10.30 3.63 7.43
N ASP A 5 10.65 3.25 6.21
CA ASP A 5 11.52 2.09 5.99
C ASP A 5 12.10 2.14 4.59
N GLU A 6 13.03 1.24 4.31
CA GLU A 6 13.54 1.06 2.96
C GLU A 6 13.65 -0.43 2.65
N ILE A 7 13.36 -0.76 1.39
CA ILE A 7 13.27 -2.14 0.92
C ILE A 7 14.01 -2.26 -0.40
N ARG A 8 14.83 -3.29 -0.51
CA ARG A 8 15.51 -3.60 -1.76
C ARG A 8 14.65 -4.52 -2.60
N ILE A 9 14.37 -4.13 -3.83
CA ILE A 9 13.56 -4.90 -4.78
C ILE A 9 14.43 -5.27 -5.98
N GLU A 10 14.45 -6.55 -6.32
CA GLU A 10 15.26 -7.09 -7.41
C GLU A 10 14.59 -6.86 -8.77
N ALA A 11 14.45 -5.60 -9.13
CA ALA A 11 13.90 -5.14 -10.40
C ALA A 11 14.39 -3.72 -10.65
N THR A 12 14.39 -3.30 -11.90
CA THR A 12 14.84 -1.96 -12.24
C THR A 12 13.85 -0.91 -11.74
N ARG A 13 14.32 0.31 -11.60
CA ARG A 13 13.50 1.43 -11.13
C ARG A 13 12.27 1.64 -12.03
N ASP A 14 12.45 1.53 -13.34
CA ASP A 14 11.33 1.67 -14.29
C ASP A 14 10.30 0.57 -14.10
N GLU A 15 10.75 -0.67 -13.90
CA GLU A 15 9.87 -1.80 -13.65
C GLU A 15 9.10 -1.64 -12.34
N VAL A 16 9.80 -1.21 -11.29
CA VAL A 16 9.19 -1.01 -9.97
C VAL A 16 8.14 0.10 -10.03
N PHE A 17 8.48 1.23 -10.65
CA PHE A 17 7.55 2.35 -10.77
C PHE A 17 6.30 1.93 -11.53
N ALA A 18 6.45 1.26 -12.67
CA ALA A 18 5.33 0.79 -13.46
C ALA A 18 4.44 -0.17 -12.66
N ALA A 19 5.05 -1.11 -11.93
CA ALA A 19 4.33 -2.11 -11.14
C ALA A 19 3.55 -1.46 -9.99
N LEU A 20 4.13 -0.46 -9.32
CA LEU A 20 3.46 0.25 -8.23
C LEU A 20 2.24 1.04 -8.70
N ASN A 21 2.11 1.26 -10.00
CA ASN A 21 0.98 1.99 -10.59
C ASN A 21 0.08 1.10 -11.42
N ASP A 22 0.33 -0.20 -11.41
CA ASP A 22 -0.46 -1.19 -12.14
C ASP A 22 -1.55 -1.72 -11.20
N PRO A 23 -2.84 -1.54 -11.54
CA PRO A 23 -3.93 -1.96 -10.67
C PRO A 23 -3.96 -3.46 -10.40
N ASP A 24 -3.57 -4.29 -11.36
CA ASP A 24 -3.55 -5.72 -11.16
C ASP A 24 -2.45 -6.14 -10.16
N VAL A 25 -1.27 -5.54 -10.29
CA VAL A 25 -0.16 -5.78 -9.35
C VAL A 25 -0.57 -5.35 -7.95
N LEU A 26 -1.15 -4.16 -7.81
CA LEU A 26 -1.58 -3.65 -6.51
C LEU A 26 -2.65 -4.54 -5.88
N ARG A 27 -3.64 -4.97 -6.66
CA ARG A 27 -4.69 -5.84 -6.16
C ARG A 27 -4.13 -7.15 -5.61
N ARG A 28 -3.13 -7.72 -6.27
CA ARG A 28 -2.51 -8.97 -5.84
C ARG A 28 -1.52 -8.78 -4.69
N SER A 29 -1.03 -7.57 -4.49
CA SER A 29 -0.03 -7.27 -3.47
C SER A 29 -0.63 -6.80 -2.15
N ILE A 30 -1.76 -6.10 -2.19
CA ILE A 30 -2.39 -5.56 -0.99
C ILE A 30 -3.13 -6.66 -0.26
N PRO A 31 -2.76 -6.94 1.02
CA PRO A 31 -3.44 -7.99 1.78
C PRO A 31 -4.93 -7.71 1.93
N GLY A 32 -5.75 -8.69 1.62
CA GLY A 32 -7.19 -8.56 1.75
C GLY A 32 -7.89 -7.73 0.70
N CYS A 33 -7.18 -7.33 -0.34
CA CYS A 33 -7.78 -6.52 -1.40
C CYS A 33 -8.74 -7.37 -2.24
N GLU A 34 -10.02 -6.94 -2.25
CA GLU A 34 -11.07 -7.61 -3.02
C GLU A 34 -11.29 -6.98 -4.38
N GLN A 35 -11.16 -5.66 -4.44
CA GLN A 35 -11.35 -4.89 -5.67
C GLN A 35 -10.38 -3.74 -5.68
N LEU A 36 -9.88 -3.42 -6.84
CA LEU A 36 -9.05 -2.23 -7.04
C LEU A 36 -9.23 -1.77 -8.48
N GLU A 37 -9.65 -0.52 -8.65
CA GLU A 37 -9.89 0.07 -9.95
C GLU A 37 -9.06 1.33 -10.13
N LYS A 38 -8.45 1.46 -11.30
CA LYS A 38 -7.74 2.66 -11.68
C LYS A 38 -8.69 3.54 -12.48
N LEU A 39 -9.13 4.65 -11.88
CA LEU A 39 -10.08 5.56 -12.50
C LEU A 39 -9.41 6.56 -13.43
N SER A 40 -8.17 6.91 -13.14
CA SER A 40 -7.35 7.81 -13.96
C SER A 40 -5.89 7.51 -13.63
N ASP A 41 -4.97 8.21 -14.30
CA ASP A 41 -3.54 8.02 -14.04
C ASP A 41 -3.14 8.31 -12.58
N THR A 42 -3.96 9.06 -11.85
CA THR A 42 -3.65 9.47 -10.48
C THR A 42 -4.69 9.08 -9.45
N HIS A 43 -5.71 8.34 -9.83
CA HIS A 43 -6.81 8.04 -8.90
C HIS A 43 -7.22 6.58 -8.97
N PHE A 44 -7.24 5.93 -7.79
CA PHE A 44 -7.63 4.53 -7.63
C PHE A 44 -8.72 4.44 -6.58
N THR A 45 -9.60 3.44 -6.73
CA THR A 45 -10.53 3.05 -5.67
C THR A 45 -10.27 1.60 -5.31
N ALA A 46 -10.54 1.25 -4.06
CA ALA A 46 -10.28 -0.10 -3.58
C ALA A 46 -11.29 -0.52 -2.52
N VAL A 47 -11.50 -1.84 -2.44
CA VAL A 47 -12.22 -2.47 -1.34
C VAL A 47 -11.25 -3.46 -0.72
N VAL A 48 -10.96 -3.28 0.57
CA VAL A 48 -9.96 -4.08 1.28
C VAL A 48 -10.55 -4.61 2.57
N ARG A 49 -10.38 -5.90 2.80
CA ARG A 49 -10.78 -6.54 4.04
C ARG A 49 -9.60 -6.47 5.01
N VAL A 50 -9.82 -5.84 6.17
CA VAL A 50 -8.75 -5.57 7.14
C VAL A 50 -9.14 -6.12 8.50
N LYS A 51 -8.14 -6.69 9.18
CA LYS A 51 -8.28 -7.11 10.58
C LYS A 51 -7.25 -6.36 11.41
N VAL A 52 -7.72 -5.59 12.40
CA VAL A 52 -6.85 -4.85 13.31
C VAL A 52 -7.30 -5.23 14.72
N GLY A 53 -6.54 -6.11 15.37
CA GLY A 53 -6.94 -6.66 16.66
C GLY A 53 -8.29 -7.36 16.56
N PRO A 54 -9.26 -7.02 17.41
CA PRO A 54 -10.59 -7.61 17.36
C PRO A 54 -11.49 -7.00 16.27
N VAL A 55 -11.05 -5.92 15.62
CA VAL A 55 -11.85 -5.25 14.59
C VAL A 55 -11.61 -5.89 13.25
N ARG A 56 -12.70 -6.36 12.62
CA ARG A 56 -12.67 -6.87 11.26
C ARG A 56 -13.66 -6.05 10.45
N ALA A 57 -13.21 -5.52 9.33
CA ALA A 57 -14.07 -4.69 8.50
C ALA A 57 -13.63 -4.71 7.05
N ARG A 58 -14.60 -4.40 6.20
CA ARG A 58 -14.36 -4.14 4.79
C ARG A 58 -14.29 -2.63 4.62
N PHE A 59 -13.15 -2.15 4.18
CA PHE A 59 -12.93 -0.73 3.95
C PHE A 59 -13.07 -0.40 2.49
N LYS A 60 -13.83 0.65 2.21
CA LYS A 60 -13.89 1.25 0.88
C LYS A 60 -13.04 2.48 0.92
N GLY A 61 -12.08 2.56 0.01
CA GLY A 61 -11.12 3.63 0.01
C GLY A 61 -10.79 4.15 -1.36
N GLU A 62 -10.07 5.24 -1.34
CA GLU A 62 -9.54 5.84 -2.55
C GLU A 62 -8.12 6.31 -2.30
N VAL A 63 -7.33 6.30 -3.36
CA VAL A 63 -5.93 6.69 -3.33
C VAL A 63 -5.69 7.66 -4.47
N THR A 64 -4.99 8.74 -4.16
CA THR A 64 -4.60 9.74 -5.14
C THR A 64 -3.09 9.85 -5.17
N LEU A 65 -2.53 9.91 -6.37
CA LEU A 65 -1.10 10.12 -6.57
C LEU A 65 -0.86 11.59 -6.89
N SER A 66 0.21 12.15 -6.33
CA SER A 66 0.62 13.53 -6.57
C SER A 66 2.13 13.61 -6.61
N ASN A 67 2.64 14.76 -6.98
CA ASN A 67 4.09 15.01 -7.06
C ASN A 67 4.81 13.96 -7.88
N LEU A 68 4.19 13.52 -8.98
CA LEU A 68 4.72 12.48 -9.84
C LEU A 68 6.01 12.94 -10.54
N ASN A 69 7.07 12.17 -10.32
CA ASN A 69 8.37 12.40 -10.95
C ASN A 69 8.92 11.04 -11.37
N PRO A 70 8.32 10.43 -12.43
CA PRO A 70 8.69 9.09 -12.85
C PRO A 70 10.11 9.03 -13.41
N PRO A 71 10.85 7.95 -13.14
CA PRO A 71 10.54 6.82 -12.27
C PRO A 71 11.09 7.00 -10.85
N GLN A 72 11.32 8.21 -10.39
CA GLN A 72 12.07 8.51 -9.18
C GLN A 72 11.23 8.60 -7.91
N SER A 73 10.08 9.26 -7.98
CA SER A 73 9.33 9.52 -6.76
C SER A 73 7.88 9.93 -7.02
N TYR A 74 7.06 9.83 -6.00
CA TYR A 74 5.70 10.35 -5.98
C TYR A 74 5.16 10.34 -4.56
N THR A 75 4.02 11.00 -4.36
CA THR A 75 3.30 11.03 -3.10
C THR A 75 1.99 10.29 -3.27
N LEU A 76 1.67 9.46 -2.31
CA LEU A 76 0.44 8.66 -2.29
C LEU A 76 -0.40 9.14 -1.12
N SER A 77 -1.65 9.50 -1.38
CA SER A 77 -2.60 9.92 -0.34
C SER A 77 -3.82 9.02 -0.41
N GLY A 78 -4.24 8.49 0.73
CA GLY A 78 -5.35 7.56 0.76
C GLY A 78 -6.26 7.76 1.94
N GLN A 79 -7.51 7.37 1.77
CA GLN A 79 -8.48 7.35 2.84
C GLN A 79 -9.46 6.21 2.61
N GLY A 80 -9.96 5.67 3.70
CA GLY A 80 -10.92 4.58 3.63
C GLY A 80 -11.87 4.60 4.80
N LYS A 81 -13.08 4.10 4.59
CA LYS A 81 -14.11 3.99 5.62
C LYS A 81 -14.58 2.55 5.71
N GLY A 82 -14.70 2.08 6.94
CA GLY A 82 -15.28 0.77 7.24
C GLY A 82 -16.57 0.97 8.00
N LYS A 83 -17.66 0.35 7.54
CA LYS A 83 -18.95 0.44 8.20
C LYS A 83 -18.80 -0.07 9.63
N ALA A 84 -19.20 0.74 10.61
CA ALA A 84 -19.10 0.47 12.05
C ALA A 84 -17.69 0.36 12.60
N ALA A 85 -16.65 0.40 11.75
CA ALA A 85 -15.27 0.30 12.21
C ALA A 85 -14.58 1.66 12.33
N GLY A 86 -15.02 2.65 11.56
CA GLY A 86 -14.41 3.96 11.56
C GLY A 86 -13.73 4.27 10.24
N PHE A 87 -12.69 5.08 10.30
CA PHE A 87 -11.98 5.49 9.10
C PHE A 87 -10.47 5.49 9.32
N ALA A 88 -9.74 5.49 8.21
CA ALA A 88 -8.30 5.65 8.21
C ALA A 88 -7.93 6.56 7.06
N ARG A 89 -6.91 7.38 7.26
CA ARG A 89 -6.35 8.21 6.20
C ARG A 89 -4.84 8.26 6.36
N GLY A 90 -4.15 8.37 5.26
CA GLY A 90 -2.71 8.40 5.31
C GLY A 90 -2.10 8.99 4.07
N GLU A 91 -0.82 9.25 4.17
CA GLU A 91 -0.03 9.81 3.10
C GLU A 91 1.35 9.17 3.16
N ALA A 92 1.95 8.92 2.01
CA ALA A 92 3.28 8.35 1.95
C ALA A 92 4.07 8.99 0.82
N ASP A 93 5.30 9.36 1.13
CA ASP A 93 6.25 9.80 0.11
C ASP A 93 7.09 8.59 -0.29
N ILE A 94 7.12 8.29 -1.58
CA ILE A 94 7.82 7.15 -2.13
C ILE A 94 9.00 7.64 -2.96
N GLN A 95 10.16 7.05 -2.72
CA GLN A 95 11.37 7.36 -3.47
C GLN A 95 12.02 6.07 -3.96
N LEU A 96 12.35 6.02 -5.23
CA LEU A 96 13.01 4.87 -5.85
C LEU A 96 14.42 5.25 -6.25
N ILE A 97 15.40 4.53 -5.72
CA ILE A 97 16.81 4.79 -5.97
C ILE A 97 17.37 3.60 -6.74
N ALA A 98 17.94 3.86 -7.90
CA ALA A 98 18.58 2.81 -8.70
C ALA A 98 19.81 2.28 -7.98
N ASP A 99 19.95 0.96 -7.97
CA ASP A 99 21.09 0.26 -7.35
C ASP A 99 21.47 -0.90 -8.26
N GLY A 100 22.22 -0.59 -9.33
CA GLY A 100 22.48 -1.54 -10.40
C GLY A 100 21.17 -1.94 -11.08
N ASP A 101 20.91 -3.24 -11.15
CA ASP A 101 19.67 -3.78 -11.72
C ASP A 101 18.56 -3.89 -10.67
N ALA A 102 18.85 -3.48 -9.44
CA ALA A 102 17.87 -3.48 -8.36
C ALA A 102 17.43 -2.07 -8.03
N THR A 103 16.44 -1.96 -7.16
CA THR A 103 15.90 -0.68 -6.71
C THR A 103 15.83 -0.67 -5.20
N LEU A 104 16.27 0.43 -4.59
CA LEU A 104 16.06 0.69 -3.19
C LEU A 104 14.83 1.58 -3.08
N LEU A 105 13.76 1.03 -2.52
CA LEU A 105 12.52 1.78 -2.31
C LEU A 105 12.52 2.33 -0.89
N LYS A 106 12.42 3.65 -0.77
CA LYS A 106 12.29 4.32 0.52
C LYS A 106 10.90 4.90 0.63
N TYR A 107 10.28 4.73 1.80
CA TYR A 107 9.00 5.37 2.03
C TYR A 107 8.94 6.01 3.40
N ASP A 108 8.16 7.07 3.48
CA ASP A 108 7.89 7.80 4.71
C ASP A 108 6.38 8.02 4.74
N ALA A 109 5.73 7.31 5.65
CA ALA A 109 4.27 7.29 5.73
C ALA A 109 3.80 7.85 7.07
N ARG A 110 2.66 8.52 7.02
CA ARG A 110 2.00 9.08 8.18
C ARG A 110 0.50 8.90 8.01
N GLY A 111 -0.20 8.71 9.11
CA GLY A 111 -1.62 8.47 9.02
C GLY A 111 -2.33 8.66 10.35
N SER A 112 -3.65 8.62 10.26
CA SER A 112 -4.51 8.72 11.42
C SER A 112 -5.74 7.84 11.21
N VAL A 113 -6.34 7.44 12.33
CA VAL A 113 -7.56 6.64 12.32
C VAL A 113 -8.59 7.31 13.23
N GLY A 114 -9.85 7.00 12.98
CA GLY A 114 -10.95 7.51 13.79
C GLY A 114 -12.01 6.45 14.02
N GLY A 115 -13.00 6.78 14.86
CA GLY A 115 -14.06 5.84 15.18
C GLY A 115 -13.58 4.68 16.03
N LYS A 116 -14.12 3.49 15.78
CA LYS A 116 -13.81 2.31 16.56
C LYS A 116 -12.34 1.91 16.48
N LEU A 117 -11.71 2.13 15.32
CA LEU A 117 -10.27 1.86 15.18
C LEU A 117 -9.44 2.68 16.17
N ALA A 118 -9.78 3.94 16.36
CA ALA A 118 -9.03 4.82 17.26
C ALA A 118 -9.07 4.31 18.72
N GLN A 119 -10.11 3.59 19.10
CA GLN A 119 -10.27 3.06 20.43
C GLN A 119 -9.31 1.92 20.76
N LEU A 120 -8.68 1.34 19.74
CA LEU A 120 -7.74 0.24 19.91
C LEU A 120 -6.39 0.69 20.47
N GLY A 121 -6.10 1.99 20.39
CA GLY A 121 -4.87 2.57 20.91
C GLY A 121 -3.73 2.60 19.89
N GLY A 122 -2.83 3.56 20.07
CA GLY A 122 -1.76 3.81 19.12
C GLY A 122 -0.81 2.66 18.91
N ARG A 123 -0.49 1.91 19.98
CA ARG A 123 0.44 0.79 19.87
C ARG A 123 -0.07 -0.30 18.94
N LEU A 124 -1.36 -0.65 19.06
CA LEU A 124 -1.95 -1.67 18.18
C LEU A 124 -2.07 -1.17 16.75
N ILE A 125 -2.44 0.09 16.58
CA ILE A 125 -2.53 0.71 15.25
C ILE A 125 -1.15 0.71 14.58
N ASP A 126 -0.11 1.12 15.29
CA ASP A 126 1.25 1.16 14.74
C ASP A 126 1.75 -0.23 14.35
N SER A 127 1.57 -1.22 15.22
CA SER A 127 2.02 -2.58 14.91
C SER A 127 1.26 -3.19 13.75
N SER A 128 -0.03 -2.90 13.65
CA SER A 128 -0.85 -3.39 12.53
C SER A 128 -0.43 -2.74 11.21
N ALA A 129 -0.13 -1.45 11.24
CA ALA A 129 0.34 -0.74 10.04
C ALA A 129 1.67 -1.32 9.55
N ARG A 130 2.60 -1.62 10.47
CA ARG A 130 3.88 -2.24 10.11
C ARG A 130 3.68 -3.62 9.49
N ALA A 131 2.79 -4.41 10.08
CA ALA A 131 2.50 -5.75 9.56
C ALA A 131 1.88 -5.68 8.17
N LEU A 132 0.95 -4.76 7.93
CA LEU A 132 0.34 -4.59 6.61
C LEU A 132 1.35 -4.13 5.56
N ALA A 133 2.23 -3.21 5.92
CA ALA A 133 3.29 -2.76 5.01
C ALA A 133 4.23 -3.91 4.66
N SER A 134 4.63 -4.69 5.66
CA SER A 134 5.50 -5.86 5.44
C SER A 134 4.84 -6.87 4.50
N GLU A 135 3.57 -7.19 4.72
CA GLU A 135 2.84 -8.12 3.87
C GLU A 135 2.66 -7.59 2.46
N PHE A 136 2.41 -6.29 2.33
CA PHE A 136 2.31 -5.67 1.02
C PHE A 136 3.59 -5.87 0.21
N PHE A 137 4.73 -5.56 0.81
CA PHE A 137 5.99 -5.65 0.08
C PHE A 137 6.41 -7.09 -0.21
N LYS A 138 6.10 -8.03 0.67
CA LYS A 138 6.32 -9.45 0.38
C LYS A 138 5.47 -9.90 -0.81
N GLY A 139 4.21 -9.49 -0.85
CA GLY A 139 3.32 -9.78 -1.97
C GLY A 139 3.79 -9.11 -3.25
N PHE A 140 4.23 -7.86 -3.14
CA PHE A 140 4.72 -7.11 -4.28
C PHE A 140 5.95 -7.78 -4.91
N GLU A 141 6.91 -8.19 -4.07
CA GLU A 141 8.10 -8.89 -4.55
C GLU A 141 7.75 -10.19 -5.25
N LYS A 142 6.79 -10.94 -4.71
CA LYS A 142 6.34 -12.19 -5.35
C LYS A 142 5.74 -11.92 -6.73
N VAL A 143 4.91 -10.91 -6.85
CA VAL A 143 4.30 -10.54 -8.13
C VAL A 143 5.38 -10.11 -9.12
N MET A 144 6.37 -9.34 -8.66
CA MET A 144 7.48 -8.90 -9.51
C MET A 144 8.29 -10.08 -10.04
N ARG A 145 8.40 -11.16 -9.27
CA ARG A 145 9.09 -12.38 -9.71
C ARG A 145 8.19 -13.33 -10.52
N GLY A 146 6.94 -12.95 -10.74
CA GLY A 146 5.99 -13.79 -11.44
C GLY A 146 5.36 -14.88 -10.59
N GLU A 147 5.68 -14.99 -9.31
CA GLU A 147 5.18 -16.04 -8.43
C GLU A 147 3.69 -15.89 -8.10
N GLY A 148 3.21 -14.64 -8.05
CA GLY A 148 1.81 -14.38 -7.74
C GLY A 148 0.84 -14.85 -8.82
N GLU A 149 1.29 -15.10 -10.03
CA GLU A 149 0.46 -15.55 -11.14
C GLU A 149 0.17 -17.05 -11.07
N GLU A 150 1.02 -17.80 -10.44
CA GLU A 150 0.92 -19.25 -10.36
C GLU A 150 -0.30 -19.70 -9.57
N THR A 151 -0.77 -18.90 -8.65
CA THR A 151 -1.91 -19.24 -7.81
C THR A 151 -3.23 -19.23 -8.56
N GLU A 152 -3.26 -18.69 -9.76
CA GLU A 152 -4.46 -18.59 -10.58
C GLU A 152 -4.64 -19.77 -11.51
N ALA A 153 -3.62 -20.56 -11.64
CA ALA A 153 -3.61 -21.68 -12.58
C ALA A 153 -4.53 -22.84 -12.13
#